data_9fd171efa1c3fc3e6ffd2ed1336c3218
#
_entry.id   9fd171efa1c3fc3e6ffd2ed1336c3218
#
_cell.length_a   1.000
_cell.length_b   1.000
_cell.length_c   1.000
_cell.angle_alpha   90.00
_cell.angle_beta   90.00
_cell.angle_gamma   90.00
#
_symmetry.space_group_name_H-M   'P 1'
#
loop_
_entity.id
_entity.type
_entity.pdbx_description
1 polymer ?
#
loop_
_entity_poly.entity_id
_entity_poly.type
_entity_poly.pdbx_seq_one_letter_code
_entity_poly.pdbx_strand_id
1 'polypeptide(L)'
;MNVYYVLAIWIGMALVASMLSIRIGISVALVEILVGAIIGNIPGIKEHVQQTDYTTLLAGVGSVLLTFLAGAEIDPVSLRRHWKASLSIGMASFALPLIGAFCFSKYVFGWNLHASEIAGVALSTTSVAVVYAVMVETGLNRHDIGKLILAACFVTDLGTVLALGGLFANFGWLLLLFVVVTAAVLFMLPRTLRWVIANMGHRVSEPEVKVILVVLLALGGLATAAGSEAVLPAYVAGLVVAGVFMNDRVVLDRIRTIAFALLTPFFFLRAGTLISASALVTGAGVIGAMFVVKMVTKLLGVWPTAKAFHVPKRERTYTTLLMATGLTFGSIAALYGLTNNLITETQYTELVTVVILSAFLPTLIAQQFFRPIVDVRTEDLDALGEEDISLRRRRVRHPEASAEDQ
;
A
#
# COMPACT_ATOMS: atom_id res chain seq x y z
N MET A 1 -13.27 20.30 -18.76
CA MET A 1 -13.04 19.18 -19.69
C MET A 1 -14.08 18.10 -19.42
N ASN A 2 -14.53 17.35 -20.45
CA ASN A 2 -15.47 16.24 -20.25
C ASN A 2 -14.80 15.14 -19.39
N VAL A 3 -15.55 14.57 -18.43
CA VAL A 3 -15.07 13.53 -17.50
C VAL A 3 -14.43 12.35 -18.24
N TYR A 4 -15.00 11.92 -19.34
CA TYR A 4 -14.46 10.80 -20.14
C TYR A 4 -13.07 11.10 -20.70
N TYR A 5 -12.79 12.34 -21.10
CA TYR A 5 -11.44 12.71 -21.57
C TYR A 5 -10.43 12.71 -20.42
N VAL A 6 -10.83 13.17 -19.22
CA VAL A 6 -9.95 13.12 -18.03
C VAL A 6 -9.58 11.68 -17.72
N LEU A 7 -10.58 10.80 -17.63
CA LEU A 7 -10.34 9.38 -17.35
C LEU A 7 -9.50 8.71 -18.45
N ALA A 8 -9.77 9.02 -19.72
CA ALA A 8 -8.99 8.47 -20.84
C ALA A 8 -7.53 8.93 -20.79
N ILE A 9 -7.25 10.17 -20.41
CA ILE A 9 -5.88 10.68 -20.23
C ILE A 9 -5.18 9.93 -19.08
N TRP A 10 -5.84 9.76 -17.94
CA TRP A 10 -5.26 9.07 -16.80
C TRP A 10 -4.97 7.59 -17.09
N ILE A 11 -5.90 6.89 -17.72
CA ILE A 11 -5.67 5.49 -18.14
C ILE A 11 -4.63 5.41 -19.26
N GLY A 12 -4.58 6.40 -20.17
CA GLY A 12 -3.53 6.49 -21.18
C GLY A 12 -2.13 6.66 -20.59
N MET A 13 -2.01 7.52 -19.55
CA MET A 13 -0.77 7.67 -18.78
C MET A 13 -0.37 6.35 -18.08
N ALA A 14 -1.33 5.66 -17.48
CA ALA A 14 -1.11 4.37 -16.86
C ALA A 14 -0.64 3.31 -17.87
N LEU A 15 -1.23 3.30 -19.07
CA LEU A 15 -0.80 2.40 -20.15
C LEU A 15 0.65 2.68 -20.56
N VAL A 16 1.01 3.96 -20.75
CA VAL A 16 2.40 4.35 -21.06
C VAL A 16 3.34 3.95 -19.93
N ALA A 17 2.95 4.17 -18.67
CA ALA A 17 3.73 3.76 -17.50
C ALA A 17 3.93 2.24 -17.47
N SER A 18 2.89 1.46 -17.73
CA SER A 18 2.97 -0.01 -17.79
C SER A 18 3.90 -0.50 -18.90
N MET A 19 3.80 0.08 -20.09
CA MET A 19 4.70 -0.25 -21.22
C MET A 19 6.17 0.07 -20.90
N LEU A 20 6.41 1.21 -20.26
CA LEU A 20 7.75 1.63 -19.85
C LEU A 20 8.30 0.74 -18.74
N SER A 21 7.48 0.39 -17.76
CA SER A 21 7.79 -0.54 -16.66
C SER A 21 8.29 -1.89 -17.18
N ILE A 22 7.56 -2.48 -18.12
CA ILE A 22 7.92 -3.76 -18.76
C ILE A 22 9.29 -3.68 -19.46
N ARG A 23 9.58 -2.55 -20.13
CA ARG A 23 10.86 -2.37 -20.84
C ARG A 23 12.04 -2.15 -19.90
N ILE A 24 11.83 -1.42 -18.82
CA ILE A 24 12.90 -1.04 -17.88
C ILE A 24 13.09 -2.10 -16.79
N GLY A 25 12.09 -2.96 -16.54
CA GLY A 25 12.12 -3.96 -15.47
C GLY A 25 11.97 -3.35 -14.06
N ILE A 26 11.26 -2.23 -13.95
CA ILE A 26 10.94 -1.55 -12.69
C ILE A 26 9.45 -1.70 -12.42
N SER A 27 9.04 -1.68 -11.15
CA SER A 27 7.64 -1.73 -10.74
C SER A 27 6.76 -0.70 -11.46
N VAL A 28 5.59 -1.12 -11.93
CA VAL A 28 4.59 -0.25 -12.57
C VAL A 28 4.21 0.89 -11.64
N ALA A 29 4.02 0.63 -10.35
CA ALA A 29 3.69 1.64 -9.34
C ALA A 29 4.73 2.78 -9.29
N LEU A 30 6.01 2.45 -9.38
CA LEU A 30 7.09 3.46 -9.40
C LEU A 30 7.09 4.27 -10.68
N VAL A 31 6.85 3.63 -11.82
CA VAL A 31 6.80 4.32 -13.12
C VAL A 31 5.57 5.22 -13.20
N GLU A 32 4.43 4.81 -12.64
CA GLU A 32 3.23 5.63 -12.52
C GLU A 32 3.48 6.89 -11.67
N ILE A 33 4.16 6.76 -10.51
CA ILE A 33 4.57 7.92 -9.70
C ILE A 33 5.46 8.85 -10.52
N LEU A 34 6.44 8.31 -11.24
CA LEU A 34 7.36 9.12 -12.06
C LEU A 34 6.63 9.83 -13.21
N VAL A 35 5.76 9.13 -13.94
CA VAL A 35 4.94 9.70 -15.01
C VAL A 35 4.04 10.81 -14.44
N GLY A 36 3.40 10.57 -13.29
CA GLY A 36 2.61 11.57 -12.60
C GLY A 36 3.43 12.81 -12.22
N ALA A 37 4.65 12.63 -11.70
CA ALA A 37 5.56 13.71 -11.34
C ALA A 37 5.99 14.54 -12.57
N ILE A 38 6.32 13.90 -13.68
CA ILE A 38 6.68 14.60 -14.92
C ILE A 38 5.50 15.42 -15.43
N ILE A 39 4.34 14.79 -15.60
CA ILE A 39 3.17 15.43 -16.21
C ILE A 39 2.59 16.51 -15.30
N GLY A 40 2.58 16.31 -13.99
CA GLY A 40 2.15 17.30 -13.00
C GLY A 40 2.98 18.58 -12.97
N ASN A 41 4.16 18.58 -13.60
CA ASN A 41 5.06 19.76 -13.67
C ASN A 41 5.15 20.37 -15.08
N ILE A 42 4.45 19.83 -16.10
CA ILE A 42 4.44 20.43 -17.44
C ILE A 42 3.39 21.56 -17.48
N PRO A 43 3.81 22.83 -17.76
CA PRO A 43 2.87 23.93 -17.93
C PRO A 43 1.86 23.64 -19.05
N GLY A 44 0.59 23.97 -18.84
CA GLY A 44 -0.50 23.70 -19.80
C GLY A 44 -1.09 22.29 -19.71
N ILE A 45 -0.33 21.27 -19.33
CA ILE A 45 -0.88 19.94 -19.06
C ILE A 45 -1.37 19.83 -17.62
N LYS A 46 -0.67 20.45 -16.68
CA LYS A 46 -1.04 20.50 -15.26
C LYS A 46 -2.50 20.88 -15.04
N GLU A 47 -2.99 21.89 -15.76
CA GLU A 47 -4.37 22.38 -15.63
C GLU A 47 -5.41 21.36 -16.13
N HIS A 48 -5.04 20.50 -17.08
CA HIS A 48 -5.90 19.46 -17.65
C HIS A 48 -5.87 18.15 -16.86
N VAL A 49 -4.77 17.89 -16.15
CA VAL A 49 -4.54 16.72 -15.31
C VAL A 49 -4.81 17.06 -13.84
N GLN A 50 -5.18 18.31 -13.55
CA GLN A 50 -5.49 18.76 -12.20
C GLN A 50 -6.45 17.80 -11.50
N GLN A 51 -6.17 17.56 -10.23
CA GLN A 51 -6.95 16.67 -9.39
C GLN A 51 -8.41 17.09 -9.39
N THR A 52 -9.25 16.25 -9.98
CA THR A 52 -10.70 16.40 -9.94
C THR A 52 -11.24 15.54 -8.80
N ASP A 53 -12.47 15.82 -8.35
CA ASP A 53 -13.14 15.00 -7.33
C ASP A 53 -13.18 13.52 -7.75
N TYR A 54 -13.34 13.24 -9.05
CA TYR A 54 -13.39 11.88 -9.60
C TYR A 54 -12.04 11.17 -9.49
N THR A 55 -10.94 11.81 -9.83
CA THR A 55 -9.60 11.21 -9.75
C THR A 55 -9.18 11.02 -8.30
N THR A 56 -9.61 11.92 -7.43
CA THR A 56 -9.41 11.82 -5.97
C THR A 56 -10.17 10.63 -5.40
N LEU A 57 -11.44 10.47 -5.80
CA LEU A 57 -12.26 9.33 -5.39
C LEU A 57 -11.67 8.00 -5.86
N LEU A 58 -11.30 7.89 -7.15
CA LEU A 58 -10.73 6.66 -7.70
C LEU A 58 -9.38 6.30 -7.05
N ALA A 59 -8.56 7.30 -6.77
CA ALA A 59 -7.29 7.10 -6.04
C ALA A 59 -7.55 6.62 -4.60
N GLY A 60 -8.54 7.17 -3.91
CA GLY A 60 -8.94 6.74 -2.57
C GLY A 60 -9.44 5.30 -2.55
N VAL A 61 -10.34 4.95 -3.47
CA VAL A 61 -10.83 3.56 -3.61
C VAL A 61 -9.69 2.61 -3.97
N GLY A 62 -8.76 3.03 -4.84
CA GLY A 62 -7.56 2.27 -5.19
C GLY A 62 -6.68 1.97 -3.96
N SER A 63 -6.44 2.97 -3.12
CA SER A 63 -5.69 2.82 -1.86
C SER A 63 -6.36 1.83 -0.91
N VAL A 64 -7.69 1.93 -0.75
CA VAL A 64 -8.48 1.02 0.11
C VAL A 64 -8.38 -0.42 -0.39
N LEU A 65 -8.53 -0.65 -1.72
CA LEU A 65 -8.45 -1.99 -2.29
C LEU A 65 -7.04 -2.57 -2.22
N LEU A 66 -5.99 -1.78 -2.48
CA LEU A 66 -4.60 -2.25 -2.33
C LEU A 66 -4.32 -2.69 -0.90
N THR A 67 -4.79 -1.90 0.06
CA THR A 67 -4.59 -2.19 1.48
C THR A 67 -5.39 -3.42 1.92
N PHE A 68 -6.62 -3.58 1.43
CA PHE A 68 -7.40 -4.81 1.63
C PHE A 68 -6.70 -6.04 1.06
N LEU A 69 -6.23 -5.98 -0.18
CA LEU A 69 -5.50 -7.06 -0.83
C LEU A 69 -4.22 -7.42 -0.06
N ALA A 70 -3.49 -6.42 0.44
CA ALA A 70 -2.32 -6.66 1.27
C ALA A 70 -2.65 -7.46 2.54
N GLY A 71 -3.77 -7.14 3.20
CA GLY A 71 -4.26 -7.90 4.35
C GLY A 71 -4.72 -9.32 3.97
N ALA A 72 -5.42 -9.45 2.83
CA ALA A 72 -5.97 -10.72 2.35
C ALA A 72 -4.91 -11.74 1.89
N GLU A 73 -3.72 -11.27 1.53
CA GLU A 73 -2.58 -12.13 1.18
C GLU A 73 -1.85 -12.72 2.39
N ILE A 74 -2.09 -12.19 3.58
CA ILE A 74 -1.41 -12.68 4.77
C ILE A 74 -2.01 -14.01 5.20
N ASP A 75 -1.17 -15.05 5.17
CA ASP A 75 -1.50 -16.34 5.74
C ASP A 75 -1.55 -16.23 7.29
N PRO A 76 -2.71 -16.54 7.93
CA PRO A 76 -2.84 -16.48 9.38
C PRO A 76 -1.85 -17.40 10.13
N VAL A 77 -1.43 -18.50 9.52
CA VAL A 77 -0.46 -19.43 10.12
C VAL A 77 0.93 -18.82 10.11
N SER A 78 1.33 -18.25 8.98
CA SER A 78 2.60 -17.54 8.82
C SER A 78 2.67 -16.32 9.74
N LEU A 79 1.57 -15.56 9.84
CA LEU A 79 1.48 -14.41 10.74
C LEU A 79 1.68 -14.82 12.21
N ARG A 80 1.04 -15.90 12.66
CA ARG A 80 1.23 -16.41 14.02
C ARG A 80 2.66 -16.87 14.27
N ARG A 81 3.33 -17.41 13.27
CA ARG A 81 4.73 -17.83 13.35
C ARG A 81 5.71 -16.67 13.48
N HIS A 82 5.46 -15.58 12.75
CA HIS A 82 6.38 -14.43 12.62
C HIS A 82 5.92 -13.15 13.34
N TRP A 83 4.85 -13.20 14.16
CA TRP A 83 4.25 -12.01 14.76
C TRP A 83 5.24 -11.15 15.57
N LYS A 84 6.17 -11.79 16.32
CA LYS A 84 7.19 -11.08 17.10
C LYS A 84 8.14 -10.29 16.20
N ALA A 85 8.57 -10.90 15.10
CA ALA A 85 9.44 -10.25 14.13
C ALA A 85 8.71 -9.08 13.43
N SER A 86 7.49 -9.29 12.95
CA SER A 86 6.69 -8.25 12.29
C SER A 86 6.39 -7.09 13.23
N LEU A 87 6.00 -7.38 14.48
CA LEU A 87 5.73 -6.34 15.49
C LEU A 87 7.00 -5.56 15.84
N SER A 88 8.11 -6.24 16.08
CA SER A 88 9.37 -5.59 16.48
C SER A 88 9.95 -4.76 15.33
N ILE A 89 9.94 -5.28 14.09
CA ILE A 89 10.41 -4.56 12.92
C ILE A 89 9.51 -3.36 12.64
N GLY A 90 8.19 -3.54 12.69
CA GLY A 90 7.22 -2.47 12.50
C GLY A 90 7.33 -1.36 13.55
N MET A 91 7.42 -1.72 14.83
CA MET A 91 7.61 -0.75 15.92
C MET A 91 8.93 0.01 15.83
N ALA A 92 10.04 -0.66 15.52
CA ALA A 92 11.33 0.00 15.32
C ALA A 92 11.30 0.92 14.08
N SER A 93 10.65 0.46 13.00
CA SER A 93 10.42 1.23 11.77
C SER A 93 9.54 2.45 11.98
N PHE A 94 8.65 2.43 12.96
CA PHE A 94 7.79 3.54 13.31
C PHE A 94 8.46 4.50 14.32
N ALA A 95 8.92 3.99 15.46
CA ALA A 95 9.36 4.82 16.57
C ALA A 95 10.64 5.61 16.29
N LEU A 96 11.65 4.99 15.64
CA LEU A 96 12.90 5.69 15.42
C LEU A 96 12.77 6.86 14.44
N PRO A 97 12.11 6.74 13.27
CA PRO A 97 11.90 7.89 12.41
C PRO A 97 10.96 8.95 13.01
N LEU A 98 9.95 8.54 13.80
CA LEU A 98 9.10 9.48 14.52
C LEU A 98 9.93 10.38 15.43
N ILE A 99 10.74 9.79 16.30
CA ILE A 99 11.60 10.52 17.22
C ILE A 99 12.68 11.31 16.46
N GLY A 100 13.32 10.68 15.48
CA GLY A 100 14.41 11.29 14.71
C GLY A 100 13.94 12.51 13.91
N ALA A 101 12.83 12.41 13.19
CA ALA A 101 12.28 13.52 12.44
C ALA A 101 11.71 14.61 13.35
N PHE A 102 11.05 14.24 14.44
CA PHE A 102 10.60 15.19 15.47
C PHE A 102 11.77 15.99 16.04
N CYS A 103 12.82 15.32 16.53
CA CYS A 103 13.98 15.99 17.10
C CYS A 103 14.70 16.86 16.07
N PHE A 104 14.87 16.37 14.86
CA PHE A 104 15.56 17.11 13.81
C PHE A 104 14.80 18.36 13.40
N SER A 105 13.48 18.26 13.15
CA SER A 105 12.66 19.43 12.82
C SER A 105 12.61 20.47 13.93
N LYS A 106 12.53 20.01 15.19
CA LYS A 106 12.46 20.92 16.34
C LYS A 106 13.78 21.63 16.63
N TYR A 107 14.88 20.87 16.70
CA TYR A 107 16.15 21.40 17.20
C TYR A 107 17.09 21.93 16.10
N VAL A 108 16.96 21.43 14.87
CA VAL A 108 17.79 21.86 13.73
C VAL A 108 17.08 22.93 12.89
N PHE A 109 15.80 22.69 12.56
CA PHE A 109 15.03 23.67 11.78
C PHE A 109 14.28 24.71 12.63
N GLY A 110 14.21 24.52 13.96
CA GLY A 110 13.50 25.43 14.84
C GLY A 110 11.98 25.44 14.64
N TRP A 111 11.41 24.36 14.10
CA TRP A 111 9.96 24.28 13.92
C TRP A 111 9.25 24.27 15.28
N ASN A 112 8.01 24.78 15.30
CA ASN A 112 7.20 24.73 16.52
C ASN A 112 6.89 23.27 16.91
N LEU A 113 6.36 23.07 18.13
CA LEU A 113 6.12 21.74 18.68
C LEU A 113 5.21 20.90 17.77
N HIS A 114 4.04 21.43 17.38
CA HIS A 114 3.06 20.71 16.60
C HIS A 114 3.55 20.43 15.17
N ALA A 115 4.26 21.35 14.55
CA ALA A 115 4.87 21.09 13.23
C ALA A 115 5.92 19.97 13.30
N SER A 116 6.68 19.92 14.42
CA SER A 116 7.66 18.85 14.62
C SER A 116 7.00 17.48 14.90
N GLU A 117 5.88 17.47 15.61
CA GLU A 117 5.06 16.26 15.83
C GLU A 117 4.51 15.73 14.50
N ILE A 118 3.94 16.61 13.68
CA ILE A 118 3.46 16.25 12.33
C ILE A 118 4.61 15.72 11.46
N ALA A 119 5.79 16.36 11.47
CA ALA A 119 6.96 15.86 10.74
C ALA A 119 7.39 14.47 11.21
N GLY A 120 7.43 14.25 12.53
CA GLY A 120 7.70 12.94 13.11
C GLY A 120 6.74 11.86 12.63
N VAL A 121 5.44 12.13 12.74
CA VAL A 121 4.40 11.18 12.30
C VAL A 121 4.45 10.96 10.80
N ALA A 122 4.54 12.01 9.98
CA ALA A 122 4.55 11.89 8.52
C ALA A 122 5.75 11.06 8.01
N LEU A 123 6.93 11.22 8.62
CA LEU A 123 8.14 10.52 8.19
C LEU A 123 8.32 9.14 8.82
N SER A 124 7.59 8.80 9.87
CA SER A 124 7.61 7.46 10.48
C SER A 124 6.95 6.38 9.63
N THR A 125 6.07 6.77 8.73
CA THR A 125 5.19 5.90 7.98
C THR A 125 5.91 4.95 7.03
N THR A 126 5.24 3.80 6.74
CA THR A 126 5.55 2.89 5.65
C THR A 126 4.26 2.69 4.85
N SER A 127 4.32 2.66 3.54
CA SER A 127 3.12 2.48 2.73
C SER A 127 2.87 1.02 2.41
N VAL A 128 1.86 0.41 3.03
CA VAL A 128 1.40 -0.95 2.67
C VAL A 128 1.04 -1.03 1.19
N ALA A 129 0.38 -0.01 0.63
CA ALA A 129 -0.06 -0.01 -0.77
C ALA A 129 1.11 -0.11 -1.75
N VAL A 130 2.18 0.68 -1.56
CA VAL A 130 3.39 0.64 -2.39
C VAL A 130 4.09 -0.70 -2.23
N VAL A 131 4.30 -1.13 -0.99
CA VAL A 131 4.99 -2.40 -0.69
C VAL A 131 4.24 -3.58 -1.26
N TYR A 132 2.90 -3.60 -1.14
CA TYR A 132 2.08 -4.66 -1.70
C TYR A 132 2.17 -4.72 -3.22
N ALA A 133 2.06 -3.58 -3.91
CA ALA A 133 2.23 -3.53 -5.36
C ALA A 133 3.56 -4.15 -5.80
N VAL A 134 4.66 -3.75 -5.16
CA VAL A 134 5.99 -4.31 -5.40
C VAL A 134 6.06 -5.81 -5.12
N MET A 135 5.43 -6.27 -4.01
CA MET A 135 5.41 -7.69 -3.66
C MET A 135 4.65 -8.53 -4.70
N VAL A 136 3.51 -8.04 -5.20
CA VAL A 136 2.71 -8.72 -6.24
C VAL A 136 3.51 -8.82 -7.54
N GLU A 137 4.07 -7.70 -8.01
CA GLU A 137 4.85 -7.67 -9.25
C GLU A 137 6.11 -8.54 -9.21
N THR A 138 6.71 -8.69 -8.02
CA THR A 138 7.90 -9.53 -7.82
C THR A 138 7.58 -10.97 -7.45
N GLY A 139 6.30 -11.31 -7.21
CA GLY A 139 5.84 -12.61 -6.73
C GLY A 139 6.14 -12.89 -5.26
N LEU A 140 6.72 -11.92 -4.53
CA LEU A 140 7.12 -12.09 -3.13
C LEU A 140 5.95 -12.08 -2.14
N ASN A 141 4.75 -11.63 -2.55
CA ASN A 141 3.54 -11.67 -1.71
C ASN A 141 3.15 -13.09 -1.24
N ARG A 142 3.57 -14.11 -1.97
CA ARG A 142 3.33 -15.52 -1.62
C ARG A 142 4.36 -16.10 -0.65
N HIS A 143 5.52 -15.45 -0.50
CA HIS A 143 6.65 -15.90 0.31
C HIS A 143 6.63 -15.33 1.73
N ASP A 144 7.23 -16.03 2.68
CA ASP A 144 7.28 -15.65 4.09
C ASP A 144 7.89 -14.27 4.31
N ILE A 145 8.92 -13.90 3.53
CA ILE A 145 9.54 -12.58 3.62
C ILE A 145 8.58 -11.46 3.21
N GLY A 146 7.81 -11.64 2.15
CA GLY A 146 6.80 -10.66 1.72
C GLY A 146 5.69 -10.51 2.76
N LYS A 147 5.19 -11.62 3.30
CA LYS A 147 4.18 -11.62 4.38
C LYS A 147 4.69 -10.95 5.65
N LEU A 148 5.95 -11.19 6.02
CA LEU A 148 6.63 -10.51 7.14
C LEU A 148 6.66 -9.00 6.95
N ILE A 149 7.08 -8.54 5.76
CA ILE A 149 7.18 -7.12 5.43
C ILE A 149 5.79 -6.47 5.43
N LEU A 150 4.79 -7.08 4.81
CA LEU A 150 3.42 -6.55 4.79
C LEU A 150 2.82 -6.43 6.19
N ALA A 151 3.05 -7.42 7.05
CA ALA A 151 2.62 -7.38 8.44
C ALA A 151 3.36 -6.28 9.24
N ALA A 152 4.66 -6.07 9.00
CA ALA A 152 5.41 -4.99 9.63
C ALA A 152 4.94 -3.60 9.13
N CYS A 153 4.58 -3.47 7.86
CA CYS A 153 3.97 -2.24 7.31
C CYS A 153 2.66 -1.90 8.03
N PHE A 154 1.80 -2.89 8.25
CA PHE A 154 0.56 -2.67 9.01
C PHE A 154 0.82 -2.13 10.42
N VAL A 155 1.84 -2.63 11.11
CA VAL A 155 2.20 -2.13 12.44
C VAL A 155 2.61 -0.65 12.38
N THR A 156 3.33 -0.23 11.34
CA THR A 156 3.67 1.20 11.16
C THR A 156 2.45 2.05 10.86
N ASP A 157 1.52 1.57 10.04
CA ASP A 157 0.30 2.28 9.70
C ASP A 157 -0.60 2.44 10.93
N LEU A 158 -0.77 1.37 11.71
CA LEU A 158 -1.49 1.41 12.98
C LEU A 158 -0.83 2.39 13.97
N GLY A 159 0.52 2.34 14.08
CA GLY A 159 1.29 3.28 14.90
C GLY A 159 1.05 4.73 14.51
N THR A 160 0.99 5.03 13.19
CA THR A 160 0.73 6.37 12.67
C THR A 160 -0.64 6.89 13.07
N VAL A 161 -1.67 6.04 12.92
CA VAL A 161 -3.05 6.43 13.29
C VAL A 161 -3.18 6.62 14.81
N LEU A 162 -2.57 5.74 15.60
CA LEU A 162 -2.55 5.90 17.05
C LEU A 162 -1.80 7.16 17.47
N ALA A 163 -0.71 7.51 16.79
CA ALA A 163 0.03 8.75 17.08
C ALA A 163 -0.78 10.00 16.71
N LEU A 164 -1.39 10.04 15.50
CA LEU A 164 -2.28 11.14 15.12
C LEU A 164 -3.48 11.26 16.08
N GLY A 165 -4.11 10.13 16.38
CA GLY A 165 -5.20 10.07 17.35
C GLY A 165 -4.79 10.50 18.76
N GLY A 166 -3.66 10.02 19.25
CA GLY A 166 -3.16 10.35 20.60
C GLY A 166 -2.69 11.80 20.76
N LEU A 167 -2.11 12.38 19.68
CA LEU A 167 -1.60 13.76 19.72
C LEU A 167 -2.66 14.81 19.43
N PHE A 168 -3.65 14.50 18.58
CA PHE A 168 -4.51 15.54 18.00
C PHE A 168 -6.01 15.21 17.99
N ALA A 169 -6.46 13.96 18.22
CA ALA A 169 -7.87 13.63 18.09
C ALA A 169 -8.72 14.09 19.28
N ASN A 170 -9.89 14.61 18.95
CA ASN A 170 -11.00 14.69 19.88
C ASN A 170 -11.68 13.32 19.94
N PHE A 171 -11.60 12.63 21.07
CA PHE A 171 -12.29 11.35 21.28
C PHE A 171 -13.80 11.59 21.31
N GLY A 172 -14.44 11.48 20.13
CA GLY A 172 -15.87 11.63 19.98
C GLY A 172 -16.62 10.29 20.02
N TRP A 173 -17.94 10.33 20.22
CA TRP A 173 -18.79 9.15 20.19
C TRP A 173 -18.79 8.44 18.83
N LEU A 174 -18.54 9.18 17.74
CA LEU A 174 -18.42 8.64 16.37
C LEU A 174 -17.22 7.69 16.24
N LEU A 175 -16.10 7.97 16.91
CA LEU A 175 -14.96 7.06 16.92
C LEU A 175 -15.28 5.75 17.63
N LEU A 176 -16.00 5.83 18.77
CA LEU A 176 -16.46 4.63 19.47
C LEU A 176 -17.44 3.82 18.58
N LEU A 177 -18.40 4.50 17.95
CA LEU A 177 -19.32 3.86 17.01
C LEU A 177 -18.58 3.19 15.86
N PHE A 178 -17.60 3.87 15.26
CA PHE A 178 -16.76 3.31 14.21
C PHE A 178 -16.03 2.03 14.68
N VAL A 179 -15.42 2.04 15.84
CA VAL A 179 -14.71 0.86 16.37
C VAL A 179 -15.69 -0.30 16.61
N VAL A 180 -16.84 -0.04 17.23
CA VAL A 180 -17.84 -1.09 17.53
C VAL A 180 -18.44 -1.66 16.25
N VAL A 181 -18.87 -0.81 15.32
CA VAL A 181 -19.46 -1.25 14.03
C VAL A 181 -18.41 -2.02 13.21
N THR A 182 -17.18 -1.51 13.13
CA THR A 182 -16.08 -2.18 12.43
C THR A 182 -15.84 -3.56 13.03
N ALA A 183 -15.74 -3.68 14.34
CA ALA A 183 -15.53 -4.96 15.01
C ALA A 183 -16.68 -5.95 14.71
N ALA A 184 -17.94 -5.50 14.78
CA ALA A 184 -19.13 -6.31 14.48
C ALA A 184 -19.13 -6.79 13.02
N VAL A 185 -18.89 -5.88 12.06
CA VAL A 185 -18.83 -6.20 10.63
C VAL A 185 -17.70 -7.19 10.34
N LEU A 186 -16.51 -6.96 10.88
CA LEU A 186 -15.36 -7.84 10.67
C LEU A 186 -15.57 -9.24 11.28
N PHE A 187 -16.27 -9.33 12.40
CA PHE A 187 -16.63 -10.63 13.00
C PHE A 187 -17.61 -11.42 12.11
N MET A 188 -18.54 -10.72 11.46
CA MET A 188 -19.54 -11.34 10.59
C MET A 188 -19.00 -11.65 9.18
N LEU A 189 -18.08 -10.84 8.68
CA LEU A 189 -17.62 -10.84 7.29
C LEU A 189 -17.16 -12.22 6.78
N PRO A 190 -16.34 -13.03 7.50
CA PRO A 190 -15.92 -14.34 7.00
C PRO A 190 -17.06 -15.35 6.86
N ARG A 191 -18.09 -15.24 7.72
CA ARG A 191 -19.26 -16.12 7.65
C ARG A 191 -20.14 -15.71 6.46
N THR A 192 -20.38 -14.41 6.31
CA THR A 192 -21.19 -13.86 5.21
C THR A 192 -20.51 -14.17 3.86
N LEU A 193 -19.21 -13.95 3.75
CA LEU A 193 -18.47 -14.20 2.52
C LEU A 193 -18.49 -15.69 2.13
N ARG A 194 -18.25 -16.61 3.08
CA ARG A 194 -18.36 -18.06 2.83
C ARG A 194 -19.76 -18.46 2.39
N TRP A 195 -20.79 -17.91 3.02
CA TRP A 195 -22.19 -18.19 2.64
C TRP A 195 -22.50 -17.69 1.22
N VAL A 196 -22.05 -16.48 0.87
CA VAL A 196 -22.24 -15.91 -0.47
C VAL A 196 -21.51 -16.74 -1.53
N ILE A 197 -20.25 -17.11 -1.29
CA ILE A 197 -19.47 -17.93 -2.21
C ILE A 197 -20.16 -19.31 -2.42
N ALA A 198 -20.60 -19.96 -1.34
CA ALA A 198 -21.23 -21.29 -1.41
C ALA A 198 -22.57 -21.28 -2.14
N ASN A 199 -23.38 -20.23 -1.99
CA ASN A 199 -24.76 -20.22 -2.52
C ASN A 199 -24.90 -19.40 -3.82
N MET A 200 -24.06 -18.39 -4.03
CA MET A 200 -24.20 -17.41 -5.14
C MET A 200 -22.89 -17.16 -5.88
N GLY A 201 -21.78 -17.72 -5.43
CA GLY A 201 -20.45 -17.46 -5.98
C GLY A 201 -20.27 -17.96 -7.42
N HIS A 202 -19.18 -17.48 -8.04
CA HIS A 202 -18.74 -17.86 -9.39
C HIS A 202 -19.77 -17.56 -10.50
N ARG A 203 -20.66 -16.60 -10.27
CA ARG A 203 -21.60 -16.10 -11.29
C ARG A 203 -21.03 -14.87 -11.97
N VAL A 204 -21.45 -14.59 -13.19
CA VAL A 204 -21.06 -13.39 -13.96
C VAL A 204 -21.32 -12.08 -13.19
N SER A 205 -22.30 -12.07 -12.29
CA SER A 205 -22.63 -10.92 -11.46
C SER A 205 -21.68 -10.65 -10.31
N GLU A 206 -20.73 -11.56 -10.01
CA GLU A 206 -19.69 -11.41 -8.98
C GLU A 206 -20.23 -10.96 -7.60
N PRO A 207 -21.20 -11.66 -6.99
CA PRO A 207 -21.79 -11.19 -5.73
C PRO A 207 -20.78 -11.15 -4.58
N GLU A 208 -19.81 -12.05 -4.54
CA GLU A 208 -18.72 -12.09 -3.56
C GLU A 208 -17.84 -10.85 -3.62
N VAL A 209 -17.51 -10.36 -4.82
CA VAL A 209 -16.75 -9.12 -5.01
C VAL A 209 -17.56 -7.92 -4.55
N LYS A 210 -18.86 -7.89 -4.85
CA LYS A 210 -19.75 -6.80 -4.44
C LYS A 210 -19.91 -6.72 -2.92
N VAL A 211 -20.01 -7.84 -2.23
CA VAL A 211 -20.05 -7.86 -0.76
C VAL A 211 -18.79 -7.21 -0.17
N ILE A 212 -17.63 -7.56 -0.69
CA ILE A 212 -16.36 -6.98 -0.24
C ILE A 212 -16.35 -5.48 -0.50
N LEU A 213 -16.69 -5.03 -1.71
CA LEU A 213 -16.72 -3.61 -2.06
C LEU A 213 -17.70 -2.82 -1.17
N VAL A 214 -18.89 -3.35 -0.93
CA VAL A 214 -19.87 -2.72 -0.03
C VAL A 214 -19.31 -2.57 1.38
N VAL A 215 -18.70 -3.62 1.92
CA VAL A 215 -18.11 -3.57 3.27
C VAL A 215 -16.96 -2.55 3.32
N LEU A 216 -16.06 -2.57 2.35
CA LEU A 216 -14.91 -1.66 2.32
C LEU A 216 -15.35 -0.19 2.19
N LEU A 217 -16.29 0.10 1.30
CA LEU A 217 -16.79 1.46 1.10
C LEU A 217 -17.61 1.95 2.30
N ALA A 218 -18.44 1.09 2.89
CA ALA A 218 -19.22 1.44 4.08
C ALA A 218 -18.32 1.70 5.30
N LEU A 219 -17.34 0.82 5.56
CA LEU A 219 -16.39 1.01 6.64
C LEU A 219 -15.47 2.20 6.39
N GLY A 220 -15.07 2.42 5.12
CA GLY A 220 -14.30 3.60 4.72
C GLY A 220 -15.05 4.90 4.96
N GLY A 221 -16.32 4.97 4.57
CA GLY A 221 -17.19 6.12 4.82
C GLY A 221 -17.38 6.38 6.32
N LEU A 222 -17.60 5.32 7.11
CA LEU A 222 -17.74 5.45 8.56
C LEU A 222 -16.42 5.89 9.22
N ALA A 223 -15.28 5.35 8.78
CA ALA A 223 -13.97 5.77 9.23
C ALA A 223 -13.74 7.27 8.99
N THR A 224 -13.97 7.73 7.77
CA THR A 224 -13.84 9.14 7.39
C THR A 224 -14.77 10.05 8.22
N ALA A 225 -16.02 9.65 8.42
CA ALA A 225 -16.95 10.37 9.26
C ALA A 225 -16.53 10.43 10.73
N ALA A 226 -15.79 9.42 11.21
CA ALA A 226 -15.22 9.36 12.55
C ALA A 226 -13.85 10.07 12.69
N GLY A 227 -13.38 10.76 11.63
CA GLY A 227 -12.06 11.38 11.61
C GLY A 227 -10.89 10.37 11.59
N SER A 228 -11.15 9.15 11.10
CA SER A 228 -10.18 8.07 10.93
C SER A 228 -9.96 7.77 9.45
N GLU A 229 -9.03 6.87 9.16
CA GLU A 229 -8.61 6.54 7.79
C GLU A 229 -9.29 5.28 7.25
N ALA A 230 -9.84 5.37 6.03
CA ALA A 230 -10.55 4.28 5.36
C ALA A 230 -9.68 3.03 5.10
N VAL A 231 -8.37 3.21 4.98
CA VAL A 231 -7.42 2.11 4.70
C VAL A 231 -7.22 1.17 5.89
N LEU A 232 -7.42 1.64 7.13
CA LEU A 232 -7.26 0.80 8.32
C LEU A 232 -8.27 -0.34 8.40
N PRO A 233 -9.60 -0.09 8.39
CA PRO A 233 -10.58 -1.16 8.41
C PRO A 233 -10.45 -2.04 7.17
N ALA A 234 -9.98 -1.52 6.03
CA ALA A 234 -9.76 -2.31 4.83
C ALA A 234 -8.67 -3.37 5.02
N TYR A 235 -7.53 -3.00 5.63
CA TYR A 235 -6.47 -3.98 5.92
C TYR A 235 -6.97 -5.08 6.86
N VAL A 236 -7.64 -4.71 7.95
CA VAL A 236 -8.15 -5.68 8.91
C VAL A 236 -9.23 -6.57 8.29
N ALA A 237 -10.09 -6.01 7.41
CA ALA A 237 -11.06 -6.78 6.64
C ALA A 237 -10.35 -7.83 5.77
N GLY A 238 -9.29 -7.45 5.05
CA GLY A 238 -8.47 -8.36 4.28
C GLY A 238 -7.89 -9.49 5.14
N LEU A 239 -7.26 -9.14 6.26
CA LEU A 239 -6.67 -10.11 7.18
C LEU A 239 -7.69 -11.12 7.75
N VAL A 240 -8.89 -10.64 8.09
CA VAL A 240 -9.97 -11.46 8.65
C VAL A 240 -10.53 -12.45 7.63
N VAL A 241 -10.59 -12.06 6.33
CA VAL A 241 -11.05 -12.94 5.25
C VAL A 241 -9.94 -13.73 4.57
N ALA A 242 -8.67 -13.51 4.93
CA ALA A 242 -7.53 -14.21 4.34
C ALA A 242 -7.69 -15.73 4.34
N GLY A 243 -8.19 -16.31 5.44
CA GLY A 243 -8.48 -17.74 5.54
C GLY A 243 -9.60 -18.24 4.62
N VAL A 244 -10.51 -17.35 4.16
CA VAL A 244 -11.54 -17.70 3.16
C VAL A 244 -10.90 -17.82 1.79
N PHE A 245 -10.02 -16.89 1.45
CA PHE A 245 -9.32 -16.84 0.16
C PHE A 245 -8.22 -17.91 0.00
N MET A 246 -7.76 -18.51 1.09
CA MET A 246 -6.87 -19.68 0.99
C MET A 246 -7.56 -20.85 0.27
N ASN A 247 -8.88 -20.96 0.39
CA ASN A 247 -9.68 -22.01 -0.25
C ASN A 247 -10.22 -21.59 -1.63
N ASP A 248 -10.31 -20.28 -1.90
CA ASP A 248 -10.86 -19.76 -3.15
C ASP A 248 -10.08 -18.51 -3.60
N ARG A 249 -8.97 -18.75 -4.27
CA ARG A 249 -8.10 -17.69 -4.79
C ARG A 249 -8.69 -16.95 -5.98
N VAL A 250 -9.68 -17.54 -6.67
CA VAL A 250 -10.31 -16.94 -7.85
C VAL A 250 -10.92 -15.58 -7.52
N VAL A 251 -11.61 -15.47 -6.38
CA VAL A 251 -12.24 -14.21 -5.94
C VAL A 251 -11.17 -13.14 -5.67
N LEU A 252 -10.08 -13.52 -5.01
CA LEU A 252 -8.98 -12.60 -4.72
C LEU A 252 -8.31 -12.09 -6.00
N ASP A 253 -8.08 -12.98 -6.98
CA ASP A 253 -7.48 -12.63 -8.27
C ASP A 253 -8.38 -11.70 -9.10
N ARG A 254 -9.71 -11.86 -9.03
CA ARG A 254 -10.67 -10.94 -9.68
C ARG A 254 -10.61 -9.54 -9.06
N ILE A 255 -10.61 -9.45 -7.72
CA ILE A 255 -10.47 -8.15 -7.04
C ILE A 255 -9.13 -7.50 -7.38
N ARG A 256 -8.06 -8.29 -7.42
CA ARG A 256 -6.72 -7.84 -7.80
C ARG A 256 -6.71 -7.28 -9.23
N THR A 257 -7.34 -7.98 -10.18
CA THR A 257 -7.43 -7.51 -11.57
C THR A 257 -8.13 -6.17 -11.67
N ILE A 258 -9.28 -6.00 -11.01
CA ILE A 258 -10.02 -4.73 -10.99
C ILE A 258 -9.17 -3.62 -10.34
N ALA A 259 -8.53 -3.92 -9.20
CA ALA A 259 -7.70 -2.96 -8.50
C ALA A 259 -6.55 -2.48 -9.40
N PHE A 260 -5.72 -3.38 -9.92
CA PHE A 260 -4.52 -3.02 -10.67
C PHE A 260 -4.81 -2.48 -12.07
N ALA A 261 -5.87 -2.95 -12.75
CA ALA A 261 -6.19 -2.47 -14.09
C ALA A 261 -6.84 -1.08 -14.10
N LEU A 262 -7.60 -0.72 -13.07
CA LEU A 262 -8.42 0.48 -13.09
C LEU A 262 -8.08 1.48 -11.98
N LEU A 263 -7.91 1.03 -10.73
CA LEU A 263 -7.94 1.93 -9.58
C LEU A 263 -6.55 2.34 -9.08
N THR A 264 -5.60 1.41 -9.07
CA THR A 264 -4.24 1.69 -8.58
C THR A 264 -3.49 2.72 -9.42
N PRO A 265 -3.67 2.79 -10.76
CA PRO A 265 -3.06 3.84 -11.55
C PRO A 265 -3.44 5.24 -11.08
N PHE A 266 -4.71 5.47 -10.72
CA PHE A 266 -5.12 6.77 -10.18
C PHE A 266 -4.41 7.09 -8.87
N PHE A 267 -4.19 6.10 -8.01
CA PHE A 267 -3.50 6.30 -6.74
C PHE A 267 -2.03 6.70 -6.95
N PHE A 268 -1.29 5.95 -7.77
CA PHE A 268 0.14 6.19 -7.96
C PHE A 268 0.44 7.41 -8.86
N LEU A 269 -0.29 7.59 -9.95
CA LEU A 269 -0.17 8.79 -10.80
C LEU A 269 -0.48 10.06 -9.99
N ARG A 270 -1.57 10.05 -9.21
CA ARG A 270 -1.93 11.17 -8.35
C ARG A 270 -0.81 11.49 -7.35
N ALA A 271 -0.24 10.48 -6.72
CA ALA A 271 0.88 10.68 -5.81
C ALA A 271 2.04 11.40 -6.52
N GLY A 272 2.36 11.00 -7.75
CA GLY A 272 3.36 11.69 -8.56
C GLY A 272 3.03 13.16 -8.81
N THR A 273 1.77 13.49 -9.15
CA THR A 273 1.38 14.89 -9.44
C THR A 273 1.50 15.84 -8.24
N LEU A 274 1.62 15.32 -7.02
CA LEU A 274 1.88 16.12 -5.82
C LEU A 274 3.34 16.58 -5.70
N ILE A 275 4.27 16.00 -6.46
CA ILE A 275 5.67 16.43 -6.49
C ILE A 275 5.78 17.73 -7.27
N SER A 276 6.16 18.83 -6.60
CA SER A 276 6.41 20.12 -7.23
C SER A 276 7.89 20.29 -7.55
N ALA A 277 8.22 20.49 -8.83
CA ALA A 277 9.59 20.76 -9.25
C ALA A 277 10.14 22.08 -8.65
N SER A 278 9.30 23.10 -8.48
CA SER A 278 9.70 24.34 -7.80
C SER A 278 10.03 24.11 -6.33
N ALA A 279 9.23 23.31 -5.62
CA ALA A 279 9.50 22.96 -4.22
C ALA A 279 10.78 22.12 -4.07
N LEU A 280 11.08 21.24 -5.02
CA LEU A 280 12.34 20.49 -5.04
C LEU A 280 13.56 21.42 -5.11
N VAL A 281 13.46 22.52 -5.85
CA VAL A 281 14.57 23.48 -6.00
C VAL A 281 14.67 24.41 -4.79
N THR A 282 13.55 24.99 -4.35
CA THR A 282 13.54 26.00 -3.27
C THR A 282 13.71 25.36 -1.89
N GLY A 283 13.10 24.18 -1.66
CA GLY A 283 13.17 23.42 -0.41
C GLY A 283 14.25 22.35 -0.38
N ALA A 284 15.16 22.28 -1.34
CA ALA A 284 16.10 21.18 -1.52
C ALA A 284 16.89 20.83 -0.24
N GLY A 285 17.30 21.82 0.53
CA GLY A 285 18.05 21.63 1.77
C GLY A 285 17.20 20.91 2.85
N VAL A 286 15.98 21.38 3.06
CA VAL A 286 15.06 20.78 4.05
C VAL A 286 14.62 19.41 3.60
N ILE A 287 14.20 19.26 2.33
CA ILE A 287 13.77 17.99 1.74
C ILE A 287 14.90 16.97 1.82
N GLY A 288 16.12 17.32 1.40
CA GLY A 288 17.28 16.43 1.44
C GLY A 288 17.64 16.00 2.85
N ALA A 289 17.69 16.95 3.80
CA ALA A 289 17.99 16.65 5.19
C ALA A 289 16.95 15.75 5.83
N MET A 290 15.65 16.04 5.66
CA MET A 290 14.56 15.21 6.17
C MET A 290 14.54 13.82 5.54
N PHE A 291 14.82 13.73 4.23
CA PHE A 291 14.97 12.44 3.55
C PHE A 291 16.09 11.61 4.16
N VAL A 292 17.27 12.20 4.38
CA VAL A 292 18.41 11.53 5.02
C VAL A 292 18.05 11.09 6.44
N VAL A 293 17.42 11.96 7.23
CA VAL A 293 16.97 11.62 8.60
C VAL A 293 16.04 10.40 8.55
N LYS A 294 15.04 10.40 7.66
CA LYS A 294 14.14 9.26 7.48
C LYS A 294 14.91 7.98 7.11
N MET A 295 15.80 8.05 6.13
CA MET A 295 16.58 6.88 5.69
C MET A 295 17.48 6.33 6.79
N VAL A 296 18.22 7.19 7.47
CA VAL A 296 19.13 6.81 8.56
C VAL A 296 18.36 6.18 9.73
N THR A 297 17.27 6.81 10.17
CA THR A 297 16.47 6.30 11.29
C THR A 297 15.78 4.97 10.95
N LYS A 298 15.28 4.80 9.72
CA LYS A 298 14.76 3.51 9.22
C LYS A 298 15.87 2.43 9.19
N LEU A 299 17.04 2.78 8.70
CA LEU A 299 18.19 1.86 8.69
C LEU A 299 18.58 1.43 10.10
N LEU A 300 18.69 2.39 11.02
CA LEU A 300 19.06 2.13 12.42
C LEU A 300 18.00 1.32 13.18
N GLY A 301 16.71 1.45 12.79
CA GLY A 301 15.62 0.70 13.40
C GLY A 301 15.45 -0.69 12.81
N VAL A 302 15.24 -0.75 11.52
CA VAL A 302 14.81 -1.99 10.84
C VAL A 302 15.94 -2.98 10.67
N TRP A 303 17.12 -2.53 10.24
CA TRP A 303 18.21 -3.42 9.89
C TRP A 303 18.73 -4.24 11.09
N PRO A 304 19.01 -3.65 12.30
CA PRO A 304 19.45 -4.44 13.45
C PRO A 304 18.31 -5.31 14.02
N THR A 305 17.06 -4.82 13.99
CA THR A 305 15.90 -5.59 14.44
C THR A 305 15.70 -6.82 13.56
N ALA A 306 15.72 -6.67 12.24
CA ALA A 306 15.63 -7.82 11.31
C ALA A 306 16.84 -8.79 11.47
N LYS A 307 18.03 -8.27 11.81
CA LYS A 307 19.20 -9.10 12.16
C LYS A 307 18.95 -9.94 13.41
N ALA A 308 18.35 -9.36 14.44
CA ALA A 308 18.03 -10.08 15.68
C ALA A 308 17.06 -11.24 15.44
N PHE A 309 16.18 -11.14 14.45
CA PHE A 309 15.28 -12.21 14.00
C PHE A 309 15.87 -13.12 12.90
N HIS A 310 17.19 -13.10 12.72
CA HIS A 310 17.95 -13.96 11.80
C HIS A 310 17.54 -13.82 10.31
N VAL A 311 16.95 -12.69 9.90
CA VAL A 311 16.66 -12.44 8.49
C VAL A 311 17.97 -12.38 7.70
N PRO A 312 18.12 -13.11 6.57
CA PRO A 312 19.33 -13.13 5.76
C PRO A 312 19.73 -11.71 5.30
N LYS A 313 21.05 -11.46 5.11
CA LYS A 313 21.59 -10.11 4.85
C LYS A 313 20.91 -9.41 3.66
N ARG A 314 20.67 -10.11 2.54
CA ARG A 314 20.05 -9.56 1.33
C ARG A 314 18.58 -9.20 1.58
N GLU A 315 17.82 -10.12 2.16
CA GLU A 315 16.42 -9.92 2.53
C GLU A 315 16.25 -8.82 3.59
N ARG A 316 17.17 -8.75 4.56
CA ARG A 316 17.20 -7.71 5.59
C ARG A 316 17.38 -6.32 4.99
N THR A 317 18.32 -6.16 4.04
CA THR A 317 18.53 -4.90 3.34
C THR A 317 17.30 -4.54 2.49
N TYR A 318 16.74 -5.52 1.80
CA TYR A 318 15.49 -5.37 1.05
C TYR A 318 14.34 -4.93 1.95
N THR A 319 14.14 -5.62 3.08
CA THR A 319 13.13 -5.25 4.10
C THR A 319 13.35 -3.83 4.59
N THR A 320 14.58 -3.45 4.93
CA THR A 320 14.90 -2.10 5.43
C THR A 320 14.53 -1.02 4.43
N LEU A 321 14.85 -1.22 3.17
CA LEU A 321 14.55 -0.27 2.09
C LEU A 321 13.04 -0.17 1.83
N LEU A 322 12.33 -1.30 1.82
CA LEU A 322 10.87 -1.28 1.65
C LEU A 322 10.14 -0.71 2.86
N MET A 323 10.65 -0.96 4.08
CA MET A 323 10.09 -0.33 5.29
C MET A 323 10.35 1.19 5.34
N ALA A 324 11.23 1.73 4.50
CA ALA A 324 11.46 3.16 4.39
C ALA A 324 10.47 3.86 3.45
N THR A 325 9.68 3.12 2.66
CA THR A 325 8.67 3.69 1.76
C THR A 325 7.62 4.45 2.57
N GLY A 326 7.27 5.64 2.14
CA GLY A 326 6.15 6.39 2.70
C GLY A 326 5.29 6.90 1.55
N LEU A 327 3.97 6.87 1.67
CA LEU A 327 3.08 7.50 0.71
C LEU A 327 1.76 7.85 1.38
N THR A 328 0.90 6.87 1.65
CA THR A 328 -0.49 7.06 2.07
C THR A 328 -0.58 7.84 3.38
N PHE A 329 -0.18 7.25 4.48
CA PHE A 329 -0.32 7.87 5.81
C PHE A 329 0.61 9.06 6.03
N GLY A 330 1.78 9.08 5.37
CA GLY A 330 2.68 10.23 5.45
C GLY A 330 2.08 11.48 4.83
N SER A 331 1.47 11.35 3.65
CA SER A 331 0.76 12.46 3.00
C SER A 331 -0.49 12.89 3.77
N ILE A 332 -1.22 11.91 4.35
CA ILE A 332 -2.39 12.17 5.19
C ILE A 332 -2.00 12.94 6.46
N ALA A 333 -0.94 12.52 7.15
CA ALA A 333 -0.46 13.22 8.35
C ALA A 333 -0.04 14.66 8.03
N ALA A 334 0.66 14.88 6.92
CA ALA A 334 1.02 16.22 6.47
C ALA A 334 -0.23 17.04 6.12
N LEU A 335 -1.21 16.48 5.40
CA LEU A 335 -2.47 17.15 5.06
C LEU A 335 -3.27 17.51 6.31
N TYR A 336 -3.35 16.59 7.27
CA TYR A 336 -3.96 16.86 8.57
C TYR A 336 -3.30 18.06 9.26
N GLY A 337 -1.97 18.12 9.28
CA GLY A 337 -1.22 19.25 9.82
C GLY A 337 -1.56 20.57 9.13
N LEU A 338 -1.68 20.56 7.79
CA LEU A 338 -2.04 21.76 7.01
C LEU A 338 -3.48 22.21 7.27
N THR A 339 -4.44 21.30 7.20
CA THR A 339 -5.87 21.62 7.36
C THR A 339 -6.23 22.11 8.77
N ASN A 340 -5.47 21.68 9.78
CA ASN A 340 -5.61 22.14 11.16
C ASN A 340 -4.67 23.30 11.52
N ASN A 341 -4.00 23.92 10.53
CA ASN A 341 -3.07 25.05 10.72
C ASN A 341 -1.90 24.76 11.69
N LEU A 342 -1.47 23.49 11.79
CA LEU A 342 -0.34 23.07 12.59
C LEU A 342 0.99 23.23 11.86
N ILE A 343 0.95 23.19 10.52
CA ILE A 343 2.10 23.41 9.62
C ILE A 343 1.74 24.42 8.53
N THR A 344 2.76 25.05 7.97
CA THR A 344 2.62 25.98 6.83
C THR A 344 2.52 25.22 5.51
N GLU A 345 2.04 25.87 4.43
CA GLU A 345 2.01 25.29 3.08
C GLU A 345 3.40 24.85 2.60
N THR A 346 4.45 25.61 2.95
CA THR A 346 5.84 25.27 2.63
C THR A 346 6.24 23.97 3.32
N GLN A 347 6.03 23.87 4.63
CA GLN A 347 6.32 22.65 5.40
C GLN A 347 5.52 21.43 4.91
N TYR A 348 4.26 21.65 4.54
CA TYR A 348 3.43 20.63 3.91
C TYR A 348 4.06 20.10 2.62
N THR A 349 4.42 21.00 1.72
CA THR A 349 5.02 20.65 0.43
C THR A 349 6.36 19.93 0.61
N GLU A 350 7.20 20.39 1.53
CA GLU A 350 8.47 19.74 1.88
C GLU A 350 8.25 18.33 2.41
N LEU A 351 7.36 18.13 3.39
CA LEU A 351 7.06 16.85 3.98
C LEU A 351 6.46 15.86 2.96
N VAL A 352 5.46 16.29 2.19
CA VAL A 352 4.85 15.44 1.16
C VAL A 352 5.88 15.03 0.10
N THR A 353 6.75 15.93 -0.29
CA THR A 353 7.83 15.63 -1.24
C THR A 353 8.80 14.58 -0.68
N VAL A 354 9.22 14.71 0.58
CA VAL A 354 10.07 13.68 1.24
C VAL A 354 9.36 12.34 1.30
N VAL A 355 8.08 12.33 1.65
CA VAL A 355 7.25 11.12 1.73
C VAL A 355 7.21 10.43 0.37
N ILE A 356 6.93 11.16 -0.72
CA ILE A 356 6.84 10.57 -2.06
C ILE A 356 8.22 10.12 -2.58
N LEU A 357 9.28 10.91 -2.37
CA LEU A 357 10.64 10.50 -2.70
C LEU A 357 11.04 9.22 -1.96
N SER A 358 10.58 9.05 -0.72
CA SER A 358 10.82 7.84 0.05
C SER A 358 10.01 6.62 -0.43
N ALA A 359 8.92 6.82 -1.15
CA ALA A 359 8.25 5.74 -1.85
C ALA A 359 9.04 5.29 -3.08
N PHE A 360 9.69 6.20 -3.76
CA PHE A 360 10.37 5.94 -5.03
C PHE A 360 11.82 5.44 -4.86
N LEU A 361 12.70 6.26 -4.28
CA LEU A 361 14.14 5.99 -4.26
C LEU A 361 14.54 4.68 -3.55
N PRO A 362 14.13 4.43 -2.29
CA PRO A 362 14.53 3.20 -1.61
C PRO A 362 13.90 1.97 -2.25
N THR A 363 12.69 2.07 -2.79
CA THR A 363 12.03 0.96 -3.48
C THR A 363 12.75 0.61 -4.77
N LEU A 364 13.18 1.60 -5.54
CA LEU A 364 13.99 1.41 -6.74
C LEU A 364 15.31 0.68 -6.41
N ILE A 365 16.03 1.16 -5.39
CA ILE A 365 17.27 0.54 -4.93
C ILE A 365 17.04 -0.89 -4.45
N ALA A 366 15.96 -1.12 -3.69
CA ALA A 366 15.59 -2.45 -3.21
C ALA A 366 15.38 -3.44 -4.36
N GLN A 367 14.60 -3.05 -5.36
CA GLN A 367 14.26 -3.90 -6.50
C GLN A 367 15.48 -4.19 -7.41
N GLN A 368 16.28 -3.16 -7.68
CA GLN A 368 17.43 -3.30 -8.60
C GLN A 368 18.59 -4.10 -8.00
N PHE A 369 18.90 -3.88 -6.72
CA PHE A 369 20.15 -4.40 -6.14
C PHE A 369 19.96 -5.48 -5.07
N PHE A 370 18.80 -5.48 -4.39
CA PHE A 370 18.61 -6.32 -3.19
C PHE A 370 17.42 -7.25 -3.27
N ARG A 371 16.76 -7.38 -4.42
CA ARG A 371 15.64 -8.31 -4.58
C ARG A 371 16.03 -9.70 -4.09
N PRO A 372 15.25 -10.32 -3.18
CA PRO A 372 15.48 -11.68 -2.72
C PRO A 372 15.54 -12.66 -3.90
N ILE A 373 16.49 -13.58 -3.85
CA ILE A 373 16.52 -14.71 -4.77
C ILE A 373 15.62 -15.75 -4.11
N VAL A 374 14.46 -15.93 -4.70
CA VAL A 374 13.54 -16.98 -4.25
C VAL A 374 13.83 -18.20 -5.09
N ASP A 375 14.37 -19.24 -4.47
CA ASP A 375 14.40 -20.55 -5.10
C ASP A 375 12.96 -21.00 -5.31
N VAL A 376 12.59 -21.32 -6.54
CA VAL A 376 11.33 -21.97 -6.85
C VAL A 376 11.38 -23.29 -6.09
N ARG A 377 10.61 -23.36 -4.99
CA ARG A 377 10.53 -24.62 -4.23
C ARG A 377 10.05 -25.70 -5.17
N THR A 378 10.66 -26.88 -5.05
CA THR A 378 10.23 -28.10 -5.73
C THR A 378 8.74 -28.38 -5.59
N GLU A 379 8.10 -27.90 -4.51
CA GLU A 379 6.65 -27.96 -4.28
C GLU A 379 5.81 -27.21 -5.35
N ASP A 380 6.33 -26.10 -5.89
CA ASP A 380 5.66 -25.35 -6.98
C ASP A 380 5.86 -26.07 -8.33
N LEU A 381 6.98 -26.76 -8.50
CA LEU A 381 7.24 -27.59 -9.69
C LEU A 381 6.42 -28.90 -9.64
N ASP A 382 6.25 -29.46 -8.46
CA ASP A 382 5.40 -30.64 -8.27
C ASP A 382 3.91 -30.31 -8.49
N ALA A 383 3.46 -29.14 -8.02
CA ALA A 383 2.09 -28.66 -8.28
C ALA A 383 1.83 -28.41 -9.77
N LEU A 384 2.79 -27.80 -10.50
CA LEU A 384 2.71 -27.62 -11.95
C LEU A 384 2.79 -28.95 -12.70
N GLY A 385 3.61 -29.89 -12.21
CA GLY A 385 3.72 -31.25 -12.73
C GLY A 385 2.42 -32.06 -12.52
N GLU A 386 1.80 -31.95 -11.35
CA GLU A 386 0.54 -32.62 -11.06
C GLU A 386 -0.63 -32.04 -11.89
N GLU A 387 -0.66 -30.74 -12.14
CA GLU A 387 -1.67 -30.09 -12.97
C GLU A 387 -1.54 -30.52 -14.45
N ASP A 388 -0.33 -30.57 -14.99
CA ASP A 388 -0.08 -31.09 -16.36
C ASP A 388 -0.39 -32.58 -16.47
N ILE A 389 -0.07 -33.37 -15.46
CA ILE A 389 -0.41 -34.81 -15.39
C ILE A 389 -1.92 -34.98 -15.25
N SER A 390 -2.61 -34.14 -14.48
CA SER A 390 -4.06 -34.19 -14.32
C SER A 390 -4.79 -33.84 -15.62
N LEU A 391 -4.30 -32.82 -16.34
CA LEU A 391 -4.80 -32.41 -17.66
C LEU A 391 -4.57 -33.50 -18.73
N ARG A 392 -3.39 -34.15 -18.73
CA ARG A 392 -3.10 -35.29 -19.60
C ARG A 392 -3.98 -36.49 -19.30
N ARG A 393 -4.22 -36.81 -18.00
CA ARG A 393 -5.14 -37.90 -17.60
C ARG A 393 -6.59 -37.61 -17.98
N ARG A 394 -7.05 -36.36 -17.93
CA ARG A 394 -8.39 -35.97 -18.43
C ARG A 394 -8.51 -36.12 -19.94
N ARG A 395 -7.49 -35.75 -20.71
CA ARG A 395 -7.48 -35.94 -22.18
C ARG A 395 -7.47 -37.40 -22.59
N VAL A 396 -6.83 -38.28 -21.81
CA VAL A 396 -6.82 -39.74 -22.06
C VAL A 396 -8.13 -40.41 -21.65
N ARG A 397 -8.86 -39.87 -20.67
CA ARG A 397 -10.15 -40.42 -20.24
C ARG A 397 -11.35 -40.00 -21.07
N HIS A 398 -11.24 -38.90 -21.84
CA HIS A 398 -12.29 -38.38 -22.72
C HIS A 398 -11.70 -38.02 -24.09
N PRO A 399 -11.30 -39.02 -24.91
CA PRO A 399 -10.75 -38.75 -26.25
C PRO A 399 -11.78 -38.17 -27.23
N GLU A 400 -13.07 -38.29 -26.95
CA GLU A 400 -14.14 -37.86 -27.87
C GLU A 400 -14.53 -36.38 -27.76
N ALA A 401 -14.13 -35.68 -26.68
CA ALA A 401 -14.45 -34.25 -26.54
C ALA A 401 -13.53 -33.29 -27.30
N SER A 402 -12.47 -33.78 -27.96
CA SER A 402 -11.50 -32.96 -28.68
C SER A 402 -11.67 -32.98 -30.22
N ALA A 403 -12.70 -33.65 -30.74
CA ALA A 403 -12.94 -33.80 -32.18
C ALA A 403 -14.08 -32.89 -32.70
N GLU A 404 -14.76 -32.12 -31.85
CA GLU A 404 -15.85 -31.21 -32.25
C GLU A 404 -15.44 -29.74 -32.40
N ASP A 405 -14.15 -29.37 -32.11
CA ASP A 405 -13.62 -28.02 -32.29
C ASP A 405 -12.52 -27.94 -33.37
N GLN A 406 -12.74 -28.60 -34.54
CA GLN A 406 -11.96 -28.31 -35.75
C GLN A 406 -12.87 -27.93 -36.91
#